data_2a461976a35f49915984a5c123a1a24a
#
_entry.id   2a461976a35f49915984a5c123a1a24a
#
_cell.length_a   1.000
_cell.length_b   1.000
_cell.length_c   1.000
_cell.angle_alpha   90.00
_cell.angle_beta   90.00
_cell.angle_gamma   90.00
#
_symmetry.space_group_name_H-M   'P 1'
#
loop_
_entity.id
_entity.type
_entity.pdbx_description
1 polymer ?
#
loop_
_entity_poly.entity_id
_entity_poly.type
_entity_poly.pdbx_seq_one_letter_code
_entity_poly.pdbx_strand_id
1 'polypeptide(L)'
;MTGVNRQLGVNTAIVLKYGDANQATIKGLNQLTLPALTRSKIKSEEFGVDFAVNDVGGGEHGDISYGGNMVIGDTKGQDQLKAYLKDNTKFTDARIYIDTVLGHFLAPDIASDEAAGFQVIDHTPGSVNKNGTYPFSGKWAVNGLYAIFNIHRPDVATPVLAFVASATPLTVGGTITDSTSQFVINGFKAGQTLIIEGSTSNDGTYLIKTVVDGTITLEVAGTNDGQLTAEAALATTILHGGLL
;
A
#
# COMPACT_ATOMS: atom_id res chain seq x y z
N MET A 1 16.39 5.07 23.92
CA MET A 1 15.27 4.62 23.07
C MET A 1 15.44 3.13 22.85
N THR A 2 14.66 2.33 23.54
CA THR A 2 14.66 0.87 23.36
C THR A 2 13.91 0.55 22.08
N GLY A 3 14.65 0.10 21.07
CA GLY A 3 14.07 -0.38 19.82
C GLY A 3 13.15 -1.56 20.12
N VAL A 4 11.86 -1.39 19.88
CA VAL A 4 10.91 -2.48 19.93
C VAL A 4 11.22 -3.40 18.76
N ASN A 5 11.90 -4.52 19.03
CA ASN A 5 12.01 -5.64 18.10
C ASN A 5 10.59 -6.19 17.88
N ARG A 6 9.86 -5.64 16.91
CA ARG A 6 8.62 -6.24 16.44
C ARG A 6 9.01 -7.51 15.69
N GLN A 7 8.72 -8.67 16.25
CA GLN A 7 8.72 -9.92 15.51
C GLN A 7 7.71 -9.76 14.36
N LEU A 8 8.20 -9.55 13.16
CA LEU A 8 7.46 -9.78 11.93
C LEU A 8 7.05 -11.25 11.95
N GLY A 9 5.77 -11.57 12.07
CA GLY A 9 5.47 -12.99 11.96
C GLY A 9 4.04 -13.42 12.23
N VAL A 10 3.33 -12.86 13.18
CA VAL A 10 2.03 -13.43 13.56
C VAL A 10 0.89 -12.84 12.73
N ASN A 11 1.02 -11.59 12.27
CA ASN A 11 -0.06 -10.83 11.61
C ASN A 11 0.34 -10.30 10.23
N THR A 12 1.34 -10.89 9.58
CA THR A 12 1.78 -10.46 8.24
C THR A 12 1.11 -11.33 7.20
N ALA A 13 0.57 -10.72 6.14
CA ALA A 13 -0.08 -11.42 5.04
C ALA A 13 0.16 -10.70 3.72
N ILE A 14 0.19 -11.46 2.64
CA ILE A 14 0.13 -10.92 1.27
C ILE A 14 -1.23 -11.32 0.68
N VAL A 15 -1.99 -10.33 0.25
CA VAL A 15 -3.28 -10.50 -0.40
C VAL A 15 -3.13 -10.08 -1.85
N LEU A 16 -3.48 -10.97 -2.78
CA LEU A 16 -3.52 -10.71 -4.22
C LEU A 16 -4.94 -10.39 -4.66
N LYS A 17 -5.07 -9.62 -5.73
CA LYS A 17 -6.38 -9.26 -6.32
C LYS A 17 -7.33 -8.68 -5.29
N TYR A 18 -6.83 -7.76 -4.49
CA TYR A 18 -7.65 -7.12 -3.47
C TYR A 18 -8.85 -6.40 -4.12
N GLY A 19 -10.04 -6.61 -3.56
CA GLY A 19 -11.29 -6.08 -4.12
C GLY A 19 -11.90 -6.89 -5.27
N ASP A 20 -11.21 -7.90 -5.80
CA ASP A 20 -11.74 -8.81 -6.85
C ASP A 20 -12.41 -10.04 -6.23
N ALA A 21 -13.36 -10.64 -6.95
CA ALA A 21 -13.99 -11.92 -6.58
C ALA A 21 -12.99 -13.08 -6.44
N ASN A 22 -11.80 -12.94 -7.02
CA ASN A 22 -10.69 -13.89 -6.93
C ASN A 22 -9.63 -13.48 -5.91
N GLN A 23 -9.93 -12.51 -5.03
CA GLN A 23 -9.05 -12.14 -3.94
C GLN A 23 -8.59 -13.36 -3.14
N ALA A 24 -7.31 -13.43 -2.84
CA ALA A 24 -6.75 -14.51 -2.04
C ALA A 24 -5.53 -14.09 -1.24
N THR A 25 -5.44 -14.59 -0.02
CA THR A 25 -4.22 -14.51 0.78
C THR A 25 -3.27 -15.64 0.38
N ILE A 26 -1.99 -15.33 0.18
CA ILE A 26 -0.96 -16.33 -0.09
C ILE A 26 -0.79 -17.21 1.14
N LYS A 27 -1.06 -18.49 1.00
CA LYS A 27 -0.94 -19.46 2.08
C LYS A 27 0.51 -19.91 2.29
N GLY A 28 0.81 -20.35 3.51
CA GLY A 28 2.12 -20.93 3.85
C GLY A 28 3.26 -19.93 3.96
N LEU A 29 2.99 -18.64 3.89
CA LEU A 29 3.99 -17.57 4.03
C LEU A 29 4.52 -17.56 5.47
N ASN A 30 5.85 -17.51 5.65
CA ASN A 30 6.49 -17.42 6.95
C ASN A 30 7.66 -16.42 7.00
N GLN A 31 8.01 -15.83 5.86
CA GLN A 31 9.05 -14.83 5.73
C GLN A 31 8.60 -13.72 4.77
N LEU A 32 8.83 -12.48 5.14
CA LEU A 32 8.59 -11.30 4.33
C LEU A 32 9.64 -10.25 4.64
N THR A 33 10.26 -9.67 3.60
CA THR A 33 11.15 -8.52 3.69
C THR A 33 10.57 -7.41 2.84
N LEU A 34 10.35 -6.26 3.45
CA LEU A 34 9.81 -5.08 2.77
C LEU A 34 10.92 -4.38 1.96
N PRO A 35 10.55 -3.62 0.91
CA PRO A 35 11.52 -2.92 0.08
C PRO A 35 12.20 -1.80 0.88
N ALA A 36 13.49 -1.63 0.67
CA ALA A 36 14.25 -0.49 1.19
C ALA A 36 14.40 0.56 0.11
N LEU A 37 14.22 1.83 0.45
CA LEU A 37 14.57 2.93 -0.44
C LEU A 37 16.08 3.17 -0.35
N THR A 38 16.77 3.01 -1.46
CA THR A 38 18.22 3.28 -1.57
C THR A 38 18.45 4.39 -2.58
N ARG A 39 19.51 5.18 -2.37
CA ARG A 39 19.97 6.18 -3.32
C ARG A 39 21.43 5.88 -3.65
N SER A 40 21.75 5.86 -4.93
CA SER A 40 23.13 5.73 -5.37
C SER A 40 23.91 7.03 -5.11
N LYS A 41 25.16 6.90 -4.66
CA LYS A 41 26.10 8.02 -4.64
C LYS A 41 26.80 8.09 -6.01
N ILE A 42 26.64 9.22 -6.68
CA ILE A 42 27.38 9.52 -7.90
C ILE A 42 28.63 10.27 -7.47
N LYS A 43 29.78 9.67 -7.67
CA LYS A 43 31.06 10.31 -7.41
C LYS A 43 31.53 10.97 -8.71
N SER A 44 31.56 12.30 -8.76
CA SER A 44 32.20 13.04 -9.83
C SER A 44 33.58 13.50 -9.38
N GLU A 45 34.62 13.19 -10.17
CA GLU A 45 35.95 13.71 -9.99
C GLU A 45 36.12 14.81 -11.04
N GLU A 46 36.09 16.06 -10.59
CA GLU A 46 36.42 17.20 -11.46
C GLU A 46 37.93 17.43 -11.48
N PHE A 47 38.45 17.68 -12.66
CA PHE A 47 39.89 17.99 -12.86
C PHE A 47 40.20 19.31 -12.12
N GLY A 48 41.13 19.26 -11.15
CA GLY A 48 41.61 20.44 -10.43
C GLY A 48 40.96 20.72 -9.09
N VAL A 49 40.13 19.82 -8.57
CA VAL A 49 39.57 19.91 -7.23
C VAL A 49 40.15 18.78 -6.36
N ASP A 50 40.72 19.14 -5.20
CA ASP A 50 41.35 18.18 -4.27
C ASP A 50 40.34 17.25 -3.56
N PHE A 51 39.02 17.46 -3.73
CA PHE A 51 37.97 16.68 -3.11
C PHE A 51 36.91 16.23 -4.13
N ALA A 52 36.58 14.95 -4.12
CA ALA A 52 35.48 14.42 -4.92
C ALA A 52 34.13 14.96 -4.44
N VAL A 53 33.34 15.48 -5.35
CA VAL A 53 31.96 15.88 -5.07
C VAL A 53 31.08 14.63 -5.13
N ASN A 54 30.34 14.38 -4.05
CA ASN A 54 29.36 13.28 -4.01
C ASN A 54 27.97 13.86 -4.30
N ASP A 55 27.43 13.52 -5.46
CA ASP A 55 26.02 13.75 -5.77
C ASP A 55 25.16 12.56 -5.37
N VAL A 56 23.91 12.82 -5.00
CA VAL A 56 22.95 11.79 -4.67
C VAL A 56 22.10 11.52 -5.91
N GLY A 57 22.26 10.35 -6.47
CA GLY A 57 21.47 9.90 -7.62
C GLY A 57 19.99 9.63 -7.28
N GLY A 58 19.23 9.25 -8.30
CA GLY A 58 17.83 8.84 -8.14
C GLY A 58 17.64 7.77 -7.08
N GLY A 59 16.49 7.77 -6.42
CA GLY A 59 16.11 6.71 -5.49
C GLY A 59 15.70 5.45 -6.25
N GLU A 60 16.11 4.31 -5.75
CA GLU A 60 15.64 3.00 -6.20
C GLU A 60 15.00 2.26 -5.04
N HIS A 61 13.87 1.62 -5.31
CA HIS A 61 13.25 0.71 -4.37
C HIS A 61 13.91 -0.67 -4.49
N GLY A 62 14.27 -1.25 -3.34
CA GLY A 62 14.69 -2.64 -3.29
C GLY A 62 13.53 -3.60 -3.56
N ASP A 63 13.87 -4.87 -3.76
CA ASP A 63 12.87 -5.92 -3.96
C ASP A 63 12.11 -6.24 -2.67
N ILE A 64 10.84 -6.64 -2.82
CA ILE A 64 10.10 -7.33 -1.79
C ILE A 64 10.48 -8.80 -1.87
N SER A 65 11.03 -9.37 -0.78
CA SER A 65 11.34 -10.80 -0.72
C SER A 65 10.38 -11.52 0.19
N TYR A 66 9.95 -12.70 -0.21
CA TYR A 66 9.05 -13.54 0.58
C TYR A 66 9.45 -15.01 0.51
N GLY A 67 9.02 -15.78 1.50
CA GLY A 67 9.26 -17.21 1.55
C GLY A 67 8.30 -17.92 2.47
N GLY A 68 8.26 -19.24 2.34
CA GLY A 68 7.35 -20.05 3.13
C GLY A 68 7.35 -21.52 2.73
N ASN A 69 6.26 -22.20 3.05
CA ASN A 69 6.04 -23.59 2.68
C ASN A 69 4.95 -23.68 1.60
N MET A 70 5.20 -24.47 0.58
CA MET A 70 4.21 -24.72 -0.46
C MET A 70 2.96 -25.36 0.11
N VAL A 71 1.81 -24.85 -0.31
CA VAL A 71 0.49 -25.39 0.00
C VAL A 71 -0.11 -25.91 -1.31
N ILE A 72 -0.25 -27.23 -1.41
CA ILE A 72 -0.86 -27.87 -2.58
C ILE A 72 -2.31 -27.39 -2.70
N GLY A 73 -2.68 -26.90 -3.89
CA GLY A 73 -4.03 -26.41 -4.16
C GLY A 73 -4.26 -24.94 -3.80
N ASP A 74 -3.21 -24.16 -3.51
CA ASP A 74 -3.31 -22.71 -3.37
C ASP A 74 -3.32 -22.00 -4.75
N THR A 75 -4.39 -22.30 -5.51
CA THR A 75 -4.54 -21.87 -6.91
C THR A 75 -4.66 -20.35 -7.08
N LYS A 76 -5.21 -19.63 -6.09
CA LYS A 76 -5.39 -18.18 -6.12
C LYS A 76 -4.23 -17.42 -5.51
N GLY A 77 -3.39 -18.07 -4.69
CA GLY A 77 -2.20 -17.49 -4.06
C GLY A 77 -0.92 -17.89 -4.77
N GLN A 78 -0.28 -18.99 -4.36
CA GLN A 78 1.04 -19.40 -4.87
C GLN A 78 1.05 -19.68 -6.38
N ASP A 79 0.00 -20.32 -6.92
CA ASP A 79 -0.07 -20.60 -8.36
C ASP A 79 -0.33 -19.33 -9.17
N GLN A 80 -1.03 -18.32 -8.61
CA GLN A 80 -1.19 -17.02 -9.24
C GLN A 80 0.15 -16.27 -9.36
N LEU A 81 1.04 -16.39 -8.37
CA LEU A 81 2.39 -15.81 -8.47
C LEU A 81 3.22 -16.44 -9.59
N LYS A 82 3.10 -17.75 -9.80
CA LYS A 82 3.75 -18.43 -10.93
C LYS A 82 3.20 -17.95 -12.28
N ALA A 83 1.88 -17.72 -12.36
CA ALA A 83 1.26 -17.14 -13.55
C ALA A 83 1.77 -15.72 -13.82
N TYR A 84 1.81 -14.86 -12.80
CA TYR A 84 2.34 -13.49 -12.93
C TYR A 84 3.81 -13.47 -13.37
N LEU A 85 4.64 -14.38 -12.84
CA LEU A 85 6.03 -14.51 -13.29
C LEU A 85 6.12 -14.93 -14.76
N LYS A 86 5.35 -15.94 -15.15
CA LYS A 86 5.36 -16.48 -16.53
C LYS A 86 4.88 -15.43 -17.53
N ASP A 87 3.84 -14.70 -17.21
CA ASP A 87 3.19 -13.76 -18.10
C ASP A 87 3.80 -12.34 -17.99
N ASN A 88 4.84 -12.17 -17.16
CA ASN A 88 5.49 -10.89 -16.90
C ASN A 88 4.50 -9.78 -16.49
N THR A 89 3.51 -10.12 -15.69
CA THR A 89 2.40 -9.25 -15.35
C THR A 89 2.79 -8.24 -14.27
N LYS A 90 2.58 -6.95 -14.54
CA LYS A 90 2.56 -5.90 -13.51
C LYS A 90 1.15 -5.89 -12.88
N PHE A 91 1.08 -5.88 -11.56
CA PHE A 91 -0.18 -5.85 -10.81
C PHE A 91 -0.17 -4.73 -9.76
N THR A 92 -1.33 -4.14 -9.55
CA THR A 92 -1.51 -2.98 -8.65
C THR A 92 -2.46 -3.27 -7.50
N ASP A 93 -3.12 -4.41 -7.55
CA ASP A 93 -4.19 -4.86 -6.66
C ASP A 93 -3.71 -5.77 -5.51
N ALA A 94 -2.41 -5.78 -5.24
CA ALA A 94 -1.87 -6.52 -4.10
C ALA A 94 -1.71 -5.63 -2.88
N ARG A 95 -2.00 -6.20 -1.71
CA ARG A 95 -1.72 -5.59 -0.41
C ARG A 95 -0.80 -6.47 0.41
N ILE A 96 0.25 -5.89 0.94
CA ILE A 96 1.20 -6.55 1.82
C ILE A 96 0.94 -6.04 3.23
N TYR A 97 0.18 -6.79 4.00
CA TYR A 97 -0.14 -6.45 5.38
C TYR A 97 1.10 -6.61 6.26
N ILE A 98 1.52 -5.51 6.87
CA ILE A 98 2.57 -5.48 7.88
C ILE A 98 1.99 -5.94 9.22
N ASP A 99 0.74 -5.57 9.47
CA ASP A 99 -0.06 -5.99 10.61
C ASP A 99 -1.53 -6.09 10.20
N THR A 100 -2.06 -7.31 10.13
CA THR A 100 -3.46 -7.56 9.75
C THR A 100 -4.45 -7.14 10.83
N VAL A 101 -4.03 -7.05 12.10
CA VAL A 101 -4.90 -6.62 13.21
C VAL A 101 -5.05 -5.11 13.22
N LEU A 102 -3.94 -4.38 13.06
CA LEU A 102 -3.96 -2.92 12.92
C LEU A 102 -4.38 -2.49 11.51
N GLY A 103 -4.33 -3.41 10.54
CA GLY A 103 -4.70 -3.15 9.16
C GLY A 103 -3.68 -2.32 8.36
N HIS A 104 -2.46 -2.19 8.87
CA HIS A 104 -1.40 -1.49 8.14
C HIS A 104 -0.89 -2.36 7.00
N PHE A 105 -0.89 -1.82 5.80
CA PHE A 105 -0.42 -2.53 4.61
C PHE A 105 0.39 -1.63 3.69
N LEU A 106 1.27 -2.25 2.90
CA LEU A 106 2.01 -1.64 1.81
C LEU A 106 1.30 -1.99 0.49
N ALA A 107 1.10 -1.00 -0.35
CA ALA A 107 0.52 -1.16 -1.68
C ALA A 107 1.16 -0.16 -2.66
N PRO A 108 1.04 -0.39 -4.00
CA PRO A 108 1.40 0.61 -5.00
C PRO A 108 0.57 1.89 -4.83
N ASP A 109 1.22 3.04 -4.95
CA ASP A 109 0.55 4.35 -4.86
C ASP A 109 0.16 4.84 -6.26
N ILE A 110 -0.86 4.20 -6.82
CA ILE A 110 -1.35 4.49 -8.18
C ILE A 110 -1.99 5.87 -8.33
N ALA A 111 -2.39 6.53 -7.24
CA ALA A 111 -2.96 7.87 -7.30
C ALA A 111 -1.88 8.93 -7.50
N SER A 112 -0.70 8.72 -6.92
CA SER A 112 0.44 9.62 -7.06
C SER A 112 1.34 9.23 -8.25
N ASP A 113 1.31 7.98 -8.69
CA ASP A 113 2.13 7.46 -9.77
C ASP A 113 1.41 6.34 -10.54
N GLU A 114 0.90 6.63 -11.74
CA GLU A 114 0.24 5.66 -12.61
C GLU A 114 1.16 4.50 -13.03
N ALA A 115 2.47 4.68 -12.97
CA ALA A 115 3.45 3.63 -13.25
C ALA A 115 3.62 2.67 -12.05
N ALA A 116 3.10 3.01 -10.87
CA ALA A 116 3.24 2.19 -9.68
C ALA A 116 2.65 0.78 -9.86
N GLY A 117 3.32 -0.21 -9.27
CA GLY A 117 2.89 -1.60 -9.32
C GLY A 117 3.97 -2.55 -8.86
N PHE A 118 3.56 -3.78 -8.61
CA PHE A 118 4.48 -4.88 -8.29
C PHE A 118 4.60 -5.82 -9.49
N GLN A 119 5.73 -6.50 -9.58
CA GLN A 119 6.01 -7.48 -10.62
C GLN A 119 6.78 -8.64 -10.02
N VAL A 120 6.30 -9.86 -10.20
CA VAL A 120 7.02 -11.06 -9.75
C VAL A 120 8.26 -11.25 -10.63
N ILE A 121 9.44 -11.24 -10.02
CA ILE A 121 10.72 -11.45 -10.73
C ILE A 121 11.35 -12.79 -10.38
N ASP A 122 10.93 -13.41 -9.27
CA ASP A 122 11.36 -14.74 -8.88
C ASP A 122 10.23 -15.44 -8.08
N HIS A 123 10.02 -16.73 -8.34
CA HIS A 123 9.20 -17.62 -7.54
C HIS A 123 9.74 -19.06 -7.67
N THR A 124 10.62 -19.41 -6.76
CA THR A 124 11.39 -20.64 -6.84
C THR A 124 10.95 -21.64 -5.78
N PRO A 125 10.54 -22.87 -6.16
CA PRO A 125 10.36 -23.96 -5.22
C PRO A 125 11.72 -24.41 -4.68
N GLY A 126 11.82 -24.60 -3.37
CA GLY A 126 13.03 -25.17 -2.75
C GLY A 126 13.07 -26.68 -2.81
N SER A 127 14.11 -27.27 -2.22
CA SER A 127 14.27 -28.72 -2.16
C SER A 127 13.29 -29.33 -1.15
N VAL A 128 12.70 -30.47 -1.51
CA VAL A 128 11.87 -31.25 -0.60
C VAL A 128 12.73 -31.89 0.48
N ASN A 129 12.43 -31.61 1.72
CA ASN A 129 13.11 -32.24 2.85
C ASN A 129 12.44 -33.56 3.23
N LYS A 130 13.23 -34.49 3.76
CA LYS A 130 12.75 -35.80 4.23
C LYS A 130 11.64 -35.71 5.28
N ASN A 131 11.54 -34.55 5.97
CA ASN A 131 10.51 -34.25 6.97
C ASN A 131 9.22 -33.66 6.39
N GLY A 132 9.03 -33.68 5.06
CA GLY A 132 7.78 -33.30 4.41
C GLY A 132 7.50 -31.82 4.22
N THR A 133 8.45 -30.93 4.54
CA THR A 133 8.33 -29.51 4.21
C THR A 133 8.82 -29.24 2.79
N TYR A 134 8.03 -28.49 2.04
CA TYR A 134 8.35 -28.08 0.68
C TYR A 134 8.45 -26.54 0.64
N PRO A 135 9.64 -25.99 0.88
CA PRO A 135 9.80 -24.54 0.96
C PRO A 135 9.64 -23.90 -0.42
N PHE A 136 9.30 -22.61 -0.43
CA PHE A 136 9.39 -21.75 -1.60
C PHE A 136 9.95 -20.39 -1.18
N SER A 137 10.49 -19.68 -2.14
CA SER A 137 10.91 -18.29 -2.00
C SER A 137 10.60 -17.52 -3.27
N GLY A 138 10.55 -16.21 -3.17
CA GLY A 138 10.34 -15.36 -4.32
C GLY A 138 10.64 -13.90 -4.04
N LYS A 139 10.58 -13.12 -5.12
CA LYS A 139 10.80 -11.68 -5.09
C LYS A 139 9.85 -10.96 -6.02
N TRP A 140 9.49 -9.76 -5.60
CA TRP A 140 8.79 -8.80 -6.44
C TRP A 140 9.63 -7.55 -6.63
N ALA A 141 9.79 -7.10 -7.84
CA ALA A 141 10.24 -5.75 -8.13
C ALA A 141 9.14 -4.75 -7.77
N VAL A 142 9.55 -3.60 -7.26
CA VAL A 142 8.68 -2.46 -7.00
C VAL A 142 8.90 -1.44 -8.11
N ASN A 143 7.87 -1.21 -8.91
CA ASN A 143 7.87 -0.23 -9.98
C ASN A 143 7.12 1.02 -9.49
N GLY A 144 7.72 2.19 -9.66
CA GLY A 144 7.13 3.46 -9.23
C GLY A 144 6.99 3.61 -7.72
N LEU A 145 6.04 4.42 -7.31
CA LEU A 145 5.82 4.73 -5.90
C LEU A 145 5.01 3.65 -5.17
N TYR A 146 5.33 3.46 -3.92
CA TYR A 146 4.49 2.69 -3.00
C TYR A 146 4.29 3.49 -1.69
N ALA A 147 3.21 3.19 -0.98
CA ALA A 147 2.94 3.77 0.32
C ALA A 147 2.58 2.69 1.35
N ILE A 148 2.85 2.99 2.62
CA ILE A 148 2.32 2.23 3.74
C ILE A 148 1.05 2.95 4.18
N PHE A 149 -0.07 2.24 4.12
CA PHE A 149 -1.38 2.77 4.45
C PHE A 149 -1.74 2.49 5.90
N ASN A 150 -2.31 3.48 6.54
CA ASN A 150 -2.89 3.40 7.88
C ASN A 150 -4.41 3.27 7.78
N ILE A 151 -5.05 2.79 8.83
CA ILE A 151 -6.51 2.67 8.90
C ILE A 151 -7.10 3.72 9.83
N HIS A 152 -8.15 4.38 9.36
CA HIS A 152 -9.08 5.14 10.19
C HIS A 152 -10.48 4.54 10.03
N ARG A 153 -11.07 4.09 11.13
CA ARG A 153 -12.43 3.55 11.17
C ARG A 153 -13.31 4.52 11.94
N PRO A 154 -14.54 4.82 11.42
CA PRO A 154 -15.50 5.58 12.20
C PRO A 154 -15.90 4.82 13.46
N ASP A 155 -16.29 5.55 14.50
CA ASP A 155 -16.93 4.96 15.67
C ASP A 155 -18.26 4.33 15.26
N VAL A 156 -18.45 3.05 15.58
CA VAL A 156 -19.63 2.27 15.21
C VAL A 156 -20.88 2.74 15.96
N ALA A 157 -20.71 3.31 17.16
CA ALA A 157 -21.82 3.75 18.00
C ALA A 157 -22.47 5.05 17.52
N THR A 158 -21.67 5.93 16.94
CA THR A 158 -22.11 7.18 16.32
C THR A 158 -21.29 7.40 15.06
N PRO A 159 -21.86 7.22 13.85
CA PRO A 159 -21.10 7.47 12.63
C PRO A 159 -20.60 8.91 12.63
N VAL A 160 -19.29 9.06 12.82
CA VAL A 160 -18.66 10.37 12.99
C VAL A 160 -18.16 10.93 11.66
N LEU A 161 -18.04 10.05 10.65
CA LEU A 161 -17.63 10.44 9.31
C LEU A 161 -18.83 10.81 8.45
N ALA A 162 -18.67 11.86 7.65
CA ALA A 162 -19.59 12.18 6.58
C ALA A 162 -18.84 12.59 5.32
N PHE A 163 -19.36 12.18 4.17
CA PHE A 163 -18.86 12.55 2.86
C PHE A 163 -19.73 13.71 2.32
N VAL A 164 -19.07 14.76 1.89
CA VAL A 164 -19.73 15.97 1.38
C VAL A 164 -19.30 16.19 -0.06
N ALA A 165 -20.27 16.18 -0.95
CA ALA A 165 -20.04 16.50 -2.36
C ALA A 165 -19.53 17.94 -2.52
N SER A 166 -18.65 18.14 -3.50
CA SER A 166 -18.22 19.50 -3.83
C SER A 166 -19.33 20.31 -4.46
N ALA A 167 -19.47 21.56 -4.03
CA ALA A 167 -20.35 22.52 -4.68
C ALA A 167 -19.78 23.01 -6.04
N THR A 168 -18.47 22.88 -6.26
CA THR A 168 -17.77 23.27 -7.50
C THR A 168 -16.85 22.13 -7.97
N PRO A 169 -17.43 21.05 -8.51
CA PRO A 169 -16.69 19.79 -8.76
C PRO A 169 -15.44 19.92 -9.63
N LEU A 170 -15.40 20.89 -10.54
CA LEU A 170 -14.28 21.08 -11.48
C LEU A 170 -13.07 21.81 -10.87
N THR A 171 -13.19 22.38 -9.68
CA THR A 171 -12.14 23.21 -9.08
C THR A 171 -11.80 22.83 -7.63
N VAL A 172 -12.74 22.20 -6.92
CA VAL A 172 -12.58 21.78 -5.53
C VAL A 172 -13.12 20.37 -5.40
N GLY A 173 -12.35 19.48 -4.83
CA GLY A 173 -12.81 18.13 -4.51
C GLY A 173 -13.83 18.11 -3.38
N GLY A 174 -14.45 16.96 -3.17
CA GLY A 174 -15.31 16.71 -2.04
C GLY A 174 -14.55 16.77 -0.71
N THR A 175 -15.28 16.81 0.39
CA THR A 175 -14.70 16.80 1.74
C THR A 175 -15.19 15.60 2.54
N ILE A 176 -14.33 15.08 3.39
CA ILE A 176 -14.65 14.07 4.39
C ILE A 176 -14.56 14.77 5.74
N THR A 177 -15.62 14.71 6.52
CA THR A 177 -15.65 15.31 7.85
C THR A 177 -15.66 14.24 8.93
N ASP A 178 -14.95 14.49 10.02
CA ASP A 178 -14.90 13.65 11.21
C ASP A 178 -15.25 14.51 12.44
N SER A 179 -16.36 14.23 13.07
CA SER A 179 -16.80 14.96 14.25
C SER A 179 -15.91 14.75 15.48
N THR A 180 -15.03 13.73 15.46
CA THR A 180 -14.04 13.47 16.52
C THR A 180 -12.70 14.16 16.28
N SER A 181 -12.52 14.79 15.13
CA SER A 181 -11.31 15.56 14.78
C SER A 181 -10.01 14.76 14.88
N GLN A 182 -10.00 13.53 14.37
CA GLN A 182 -8.87 12.60 14.51
C GLN A 182 -7.94 12.51 13.29
N PHE A 183 -8.22 13.21 12.19
CA PHE A 183 -7.44 13.01 10.96
C PHE A 183 -5.95 13.33 11.11
N VAL A 184 -5.62 14.48 11.71
CA VAL A 184 -4.21 14.86 11.92
C VAL A 184 -3.52 13.88 12.89
N ILE A 185 -4.20 13.49 13.97
CA ILE A 185 -3.69 12.53 14.96
C ILE A 185 -3.43 11.16 14.34
N ASN A 186 -4.30 10.73 13.42
CA ASN A 186 -4.17 9.47 12.69
C ASN A 186 -3.17 9.53 11.53
N GLY A 187 -2.47 10.66 11.34
CA GLY A 187 -1.35 10.79 10.43
C GLY A 187 -1.73 11.10 8.98
N PHE A 188 -2.98 11.48 8.69
CA PHE A 188 -3.35 11.96 7.36
C PHE A 188 -2.68 13.29 7.06
N LYS A 189 -2.19 13.47 5.82
CA LYS A 189 -1.48 14.67 5.36
C LYS A 189 -1.86 15.02 3.92
N ALA A 190 -1.71 16.28 3.57
CA ALA A 190 -1.81 16.72 2.18
C ALA A 190 -0.79 16.01 1.28
N GLY A 191 -1.18 15.67 0.06
CA GLY A 191 -0.36 14.96 -0.91
C GLY A 191 -0.33 13.44 -0.74
N GLN A 192 -1.02 12.90 0.27
CA GLN A 192 -1.13 11.44 0.44
C GLN A 192 -2.30 10.87 -0.35
N THR A 193 -2.13 9.63 -0.77
CA THR A 193 -3.22 8.80 -1.28
C THR A 193 -4.17 8.42 -0.15
N LEU A 194 -5.46 8.53 -0.41
CA LEU A 194 -6.55 8.07 0.44
C LEU A 194 -7.32 6.98 -0.28
N ILE A 195 -7.54 5.85 0.39
CA ILE A 195 -8.43 4.79 -0.09
C ILE A 195 -9.65 4.75 0.81
N ILE A 196 -10.83 4.80 0.22
CA ILE A 196 -12.13 4.67 0.90
C ILE A 196 -12.69 3.30 0.55
N GLU A 197 -13.14 2.57 1.55
CA GLU A 197 -13.73 1.24 1.41
C GLU A 197 -14.96 1.07 2.31
N GLY A 198 -15.92 0.30 1.84
CA GLY A 198 -17.13 -0.05 2.60
C GLY A 198 -18.11 1.10 2.75
N SER A 199 -18.02 2.15 1.93
CA SER A 199 -19.04 3.19 1.77
C SER A 199 -20.13 2.72 0.81
N THR A 200 -21.23 3.46 0.71
CA THR A 200 -22.30 3.15 -0.26
C THR A 200 -21.92 3.57 -1.68
N SER A 201 -21.27 4.74 -1.82
CA SER A 201 -21.07 5.38 -3.12
C SER A 201 -19.70 6.00 -3.32
N ASN A 202 -18.82 5.95 -2.31
CA ASN A 202 -17.53 6.64 -2.34
C ASN A 202 -16.32 5.70 -2.26
N ASP A 203 -16.49 4.40 -2.46
CA ASP A 203 -15.36 3.48 -2.53
C ASP A 203 -14.44 3.86 -3.68
N GLY A 204 -13.15 3.98 -3.39
CA GLY A 204 -12.17 4.36 -4.40
C GLY A 204 -10.87 4.92 -3.84
N THR A 205 -10.02 5.38 -4.76
CA THR A 205 -8.71 5.95 -4.46
C THR A 205 -8.70 7.42 -4.82
N TYR A 206 -8.27 8.24 -3.89
CA TYR A 206 -8.28 9.70 -3.96
C TYR A 206 -6.94 10.29 -3.58
N LEU A 207 -6.68 11.52 -3.96
CA LEU A 207 -5.54 12.31 -3.51
C LEU A 207 -6.00 13.37 -2.51
N ILE A 208 -5.30 13.49 -1.39
CA ILE A 208 -5.61 14.47 -0.35
C ILE A 208 -5.01 15.82 -0.72
N LYS A 209 -5.85 16.85 -0.81
CA LYS A 209 -5.42 18.23 -1.03
C LYS A 209 -5.02 18.92 0.28
N THR A 210 -5.87 18.86 1.28
CA THR A 210 -5.63 19.45 2.60
C THR A 210 -6.22 18.59 3.70
N VAL A 211 -5.58 18.65 4.88
CA VAL A 211 -6.07 18.01 6.10
C VAL A 211 -6.06 19.04 7.22
N VAL A 212 -7.15 19.11 7.94
CA VAL A 212 -7.27 19.73 9.26
C VAL A 212 -7.90 18.70 10.21
N ASP A 213 -7.90 18.96 11.51
CA ASP A 213 -8.28 17.94 12.51
C ASP A 213 -9.59 17.19 12.18
N GLY A 214 -10.62 17.88 11.79
CA GLY A 214 -11.95 17.30 11.50
C GLY A 214 -12.30 17.27 10.02
N THR A 215 -11.39 17.57 9.08
CA THR A 215 -11.76 17.65 7.67
C THR A 215 -10.59 17.28 6.75
N ILE A 216 -10.83 16.37 5.83
CA ILE A 216 -9.99 16.10 4.67
C ILE A 216 -10.68 16.71 3.44
N THR A 217 -9.95 17.52 2.66
CA THR A 217 -10.39 17.98 1.33
C THR A 217 -9.62 17.19 0.27
N LEU A 218 -10.32 16.70 -0.74
CA LEU A 218 -9.73 15.93 -1.82
C LEU A 218 -9.25 16.84 -2.96
N GLU A 219 -8.21 16.38 -3.67
CA GLU A 219 -7.74 17.02 -4.91
C GLU A 219 -8.70 16.66 -6.05
N VAL A 220 -8.86 17.56 -7.02
CA VAL A 220 -9.67 17.33 -8.24
C VAL A 220 -8.95 16.45 -9.25
N ALA A 221 -7.69 16.13 -9.01
CA ALA A 221 -6.90 15.22 -9.85
C ALA A 221 -6.91 13.81 -9.29
N GLY A 222 -6.79 12.81 -10.15
CA GLY A 222 -6.69 11.39 -9.78
C GLY A 222 -7.78 10.54 -10.40
N THR A 223 -7.82 9.27 -10.01
CA THR A 223 -8.70 8.24 -10.62
C THR A 223 -10.19 8.57 -10.50
N ASN A 224 -10.60 9.24 -9.41
CA ASN A 224 -11.99 9.63 -9.15
C ASN A 224 -12.20 11.15 -9.17
N ASP A 225 -11.22 11.92 -9.66
CA ASP A 225 -11.26 13.39 -9.73
C ASP A 225 -11.71 14.08 -8.42
N GLY A 226 -11.50 13.42 -7.27
CA GLY A 226 -11.88 13.94 -5.96
C GLY A 226 -13.38 14.14 -5.75
N GLN A 227 -14.23 13.57 -6.61
CA GLN A 227 -15.68 13.70 -6.50
C GLN A 227 -16.23 12.73 -5.46
N LEU A 228 -17.05 13.25 -4.56
CA LEU A 228 -17.76 12.45 -3.56
C LEU A 228 -19.27 12.61 -3.71
N THR A 229 -19.99 11.55 -3.41
CA THR A 229 -21.43 11.59 -3.20
C THR A 229 -21.70 11.91 -1.72
N ALA A 230 -22.61 12.83 -1.46
CA ALA A 230 -22.96 13.16 -0.07
C ALA A 230 -23.64 11.97 0.62
N GLU A 231 -23.00 11.45 1.66
CA GLU A 231 -23.52 10.37 2.50
C GLU A 231 -22.92 10.40 3.91
N ALA A 232 -23.62 9.83 4.88
CA ALA A 232 -23.01 9.47 6.16
C ALA A 232 -22.23 8.17 6.01
N ALA A 233 -21.05 8.07 6.63
CA ALA A 233 -20.29 6.84 6.61
C ALA A 233 -21.05 5.70 7.30
N LEU A 234 -20.93 4.50 6.75
CA LEU A 234 -21.43 3.28 7.35
C LEU A 234 -20.44 2.78 8.43
N ALA A 235 -20.92 1.95 9.33
CA ALA A 235 -20.05 1.26 10.29
C ALA A 235 -18.95 0.40 9.63
N THR A 236 -19.14 0.01 8.36
CA THR A 236 -18.18 -0.72 7.53
C THR A 236 -17.20 0.18 6.80
N THR A 237 -17.41 1.49 6.79
CA THR A 237 -16.55 2.44 6.08
C THR A 237 -15.17 2.50 6.73
N ILE A 238 -14.14 2.39 5.93
CA ILE A 238 -12.75 2.45 6.35
C ILE A 238 -12.03 3.46 5.46
N LEU A 239 -11.25 4.33 6.08
CA LEU A 239 -10.31 5.22 5.39
C LEU A 239 -8.89 4.71 5.59
N HIS A 240 -8.15 4.53 4.51
CA HIS A 240 -6.75 4.21 4.55
C HIS A 240 -5.95 5.41 4.05
N GLY A 241 -5.09 5.96 4.89
CA GLY A 241 -4.19 7.05 4.56
C GLY A 241 -2.77 6.53 4.36
N GLY A 242 -2.06 7.04 3.35
CA GLY A 242 -0.64 6.73 3.15
C GLY A 242 0.21 7.30 4.29
N LEU A 243 1.11 6.48 4.85
CA LEU A 243 2.18 6.91 5.74
C LEU A 243 3.41 7.19 4.88
N LEU A 244 3.78 8.46 4.75
CA LEU A 244 5.00 8.88 4.06
C LEU A 244 6.16 8.99 5.06
#